data_e7789664baa89a7926047f9e933580e1
#
_entry.id   e7789664baa89a7926047f9e933580e1
#
_cell.length_a   1.000
_cell.length_b   1.000
_cell.length_c   1.000
_cell.angle_alpha   90.00
_cell.angle_beta   90.00
_cell.angle_gamma   90.00
#
_symmetry.space_group_name_H-M   'P 1'
#
loop_
_entity.id
_entity.type
_entity.pdbx_description
1 polymer ?
#
loop_
_entity_poly.entity_id
_entity_poly.type
_entity_poly.pdbx_seq_one_letter_code
_entity_poly.pdbx_strand_id
1 'polypeptide(L)'
;MAYNMNPAFLATISVVLDQTSHPGNIGAAARAMKTMGLSKLILVNPKTELDSVAYARASGATDVLDAAQHYNSLTEALADKHLVYATSARARHISLPTFTAKTAAEDIQQHVTDDIQIAIVF
;
A
#
# COMPACT_ATOMS: atom_id res chain seq x y z
N MET A 1 -5.03 -23.11 -3.37
CA MET A 1 -6.25 -22.35 -3.64
C MET A 1 -5.91 -21.07 -4.36
N ALA A 2 -6.44 -20.88 -5.54
CA ALA A 2 -6.20 -19.65 -6.28
C ALA A 2 -7.09 -18.55 -5.73
N TYR A 3 -6.48 -17.39 -5.40
CA TYR A 3 -7.23 -16.21 -5.04
C TYR A 3 -7.78 -15.57 -6.32
N ASN A 4 -9.06 -15.21 -6.30
CA ASN A 4 -9.69 -14.55 -7.43
C ASN A 4 -9.30 -13.07 -7.44
N MET A 5 -8.11 -12.76 -7.93
CA MET A 5 -7.55 -11.41 -8.00
C MET A 5 -7.91 -10.75 -9.33
N ASN A 6 -9.17 -10.35 -9.48
CA ASN A 6 -9.53 -9.63 -10.70
C ASN A 6 -9.03 -8.17 -10.62
N PRO A 7 -8.81 -7.52 -11.78
CA PRO A 7 -8.29 -6.14 -11.81
C PRO A 7 -9.16 -5.11 -11.09
N ALA A 8 -10.47 -5.30 -11.08
CA ALA A 8 -11.38 -4.38 -10.37
C ALA A 8 -11.13 -4.41 -8.87
N PHE A 9 -10.91 -5.60 -8.31
CA PHE A 9 -10.58 -5.77 -6.90
C PHE A 9 -9.23 -5.15 -6.54
N LEU A 10 -8.20 -5.46 -7.34
CA LEU A 10 -6.85 -4.94 -7.09
C LEU A 10 -6.81 -3.41 -7.12
N ALA A 11 -7.66 -2.79 -7.94
CA ALA A 11 -7.76 -1.33 -8.02
C ALA A 11 -8.33 -0.68 -6.76
N THR A 12 -8.95 -1.44 -5.85
CA THR A 12 -9.48 -0.92 -4.58
C THR A 12 -8.44 -0.91 -3.46
N ILE A 13 -7.28 -1.52 -3.68
CA ILE A 13 -6.23 -1.63 -2.67
C ILE A 13 -5.18 -0.53 -2.88
N SER A 14 -4.98 0.27 -1.85
CA SER A 14 -3.92 1.29 -1.82
C SER A 14 -2.80 0.83 -0.91
N VAL A 15 -1.56 1.01 -1.34
CA VAL A 15 -0.37 0.84 -0.50
C VAL A 15 0.03 2.22 -0.02
N VAL A 16 0.10 2.40 1.28
CA VAL A 16 0.40 3.68 1.93
C VAL A 16 1.75 3.59 2.61
N LEU A 17 2.68 4.45 2.19
CA LEU A 17 3.99 4.57 2.83
C LEU A 17 3.98 5.83 3.69
N ASP A 18 4.06 5.66 5.00
CA ASP A 18 4.00 6.75 5.96
C ASP A 18 5.41 7.19 6.37
N GLN A 19 5.76 8.42 6.04
CA GLN A 19 7.02 9.07 6.42
C GLN A 19 8.27 8.32 5.97
N THR A 20 8.23 7.72 4.78
CA THR A 20 9.37 7.00 4.22
C THR A 20 10.53 7.96 3.95
N SER A 21 11.72 7.61 4.41
CA SER A 21 12.92 8.45 4.31
C SER A 21 13.89 8.02 3.22
N HIS A 22 13.74 6.83 2.65
CA HIS A 22 14.65 6.30 1.64
C HIS A 22 13.98 6.19 0.28
N PRO A 23 14.46 6.93 -0.75
CA PRO A 23 13.86 6.87 -2.07
C PRO A 23 13.92 5.47 -2.70
N GLY A 24 14.95 4.69 -2.39
CA GLY A 24 15.06 3.32 -2.86
C GLY A 24 13.92 2.43 -2.36
N ASN A 25 13.44 2.65 -1.14
CA ASN A 25 12.31 1.90 -0.59
C ASN A 25 11.01 2.22 -1.32
N ILE A 26 10.81 3.48 -1.71
CA ILE A 26 9.63 3.88 -2.48
C ILE A 26 9.65 3.20 -3.85
N GLY A 27 10.78 3.23 -4.53
CA GLY A 27 10.93 2.56 -5.82
C GLY A 27 10.73 1.05 -5.73
N ALA A 28 11.33 0.42 -4.73
CA ALA A 28 11.18 -1.03 -4.50
C ALA A 28 9.73 -1.40 -4.21
N ALA A 29 8.99 -0.58 -3.45
CA ALA A 29 7.57 -0.79 -3.19
C ALA A 29 6.76 -0.72 -4.49
N ALA A 30 7.01 0.28 -5.33
CA ALA A 30 6.34 0.41 -6.63
C ALA A 30 6.58 -0.83 -7.51
N ARG A 31 7.81 -1.33 -7.53
CA ARG A 31 8.15 -2.54 -8.28
C ARG A 31 7.41 -3.76 -7.77
N ALA A 32 7.37 -3.95 -6.46
CA ALA A 32 6.63 -5.06 -5.85
C ALA A 32 5.13 -4.97 -6.13
N MET A 33 4.57 -3.76 -6.02
CA MET A 33 3.16 -3.51 -6.34
C MET A 33 2.83 -3.90 -7.78
N LYS A 34 3.65 -3.49 -8.73
CA LYS A 34 3.45 -3.80 -10.15
C LYS A 34 3.43 -5.30 -10.39
N THR A 35 4.34 -6.03 -9.75
CA THR A 35 4.41 -7.49 -9.83
C THR A 35 3.12 -8.15 -9.32
N MET A 36 2.52 -7.58 -8.29
CA MET A 36 1.28 -8.10 -7.69
C MET A 36 0.01 -7.57 -8.35
N GLY A 37 0.12 -6.69 -9.33
CA GLY A 37 -1.02 -6.09 -10.01
C GLY A 37 -1.65 -4.91 -9.25
N LEU A 38 -0.95 -4.36 -8.26
CA LEU A 38 -1.40 -3.19 -7.52
C LEU A 38 -0.91 -1.91 -8.19
N SER A 39 -1.71 -0.86 -8.17
CA SER A 39 -1.39 0.38 -8.88
C SER A 39 -1.52 1.65 -8.04
N LYS A 40 -2.20 1.60 -6.89
CA LYS A 40 -2.43 2.79 -6.08
C LYS A 40 -1.39 2.92 -4.98
N LEU A 41 -0.41 3.79 -5.20
CA LEU A 41 0.61 4.14 -4.21
C LEU A 41 0.26 5.50 -3.59
N ILE A 42 0.28 5.55 -2.28
CA ILE A 42 0.04 6.78 -1.50
C ILE A 42 1.26 7.05 -0.64
N LEU A 43 1.79 8.27 -0.74
CA LEU A 43 2.93 8.72 0.06
C LEU A 43 2.43 9.75 1.06
N VAL A 44 2.60 9.48 2.34
CA VAL A 44 2.19 10.38 3.42
C VAL A 44 3.44 11.05 3.98
N ASN A 45 3.50 12.37 3.83
CA ASN A 45 4.58 13.19 4.36
C ASN A 45 5.96 12.54 4.16
N PRO A 46 6.31 12.15 2.92
CA PRO A 46 7.59 11.49 2.69
C PRO A 46 8.74 12.42 3.06
N LYS A 47 9.79 11.87 3.64
CA LYS A 47 10.96 12.62 4.07
C LYS A 47 12.04 12.64 2.98
N THR A 48 11.68 12.22 1.79
CA THR A 48 12.53 12.22 0.61
C THR A 48 11.68 12.51 -0.61
N GLU A 49 12.30 13.01 -1.66
CA GLU A 49 11.63 13.23 -2.94
C GLU A 49 11.74 12.00 -3.83
N LEU A 50 10.86 11.92 -4.82
CA LEU A 50 10.94 10.92 -5.88
C LEU A 50 12.05 11.34 -6.86
N ASP A 51 13.25 10.85 -6.61
CA ASP A 51 14.44 11.17 -7.39
C ASP A 51 14.85 10.02 -8.31
N SER A 52 16.02 10.15 -8.94
CA SER A 52 16.56 9.15 -9.84
C SER A 52 16.74 7.77 -9.17
N VAL A 53 17.02 7.73 -7.85
CA VAL A 53 17.18 6.47 -7.13
C VAL A 53 15.84 5.73 -7.02
N ALA A 54 14.76 6.45 -6.71
CA ALA A 54 13.42 5.86 -6.65
C ALA A 54 13.02 5.27 -8.01
N TYR A 55 13.22 6.04 -9.08
CA TYR A 55 12.89 5.58 -10.44
C TYR A 55 13.75 4.40 -10.89
N ALA A 56 15.03 4.41 -10.56
CA ALA A 56 15.91 3.29 -10.88
C ALA A 56 15.47 2.00 -10.17
N ARG A 57 15.11 2.10 -8.89
CA ARG A 57 14.66 0.95 -8.10
C ARG A 57 13.27 0.47 -8.51
N ALA A 58 12.45 1.35 -9.06
CA ALA A 58 11.13 0.99 -9.57
C ALA A 58 11.22 0.15 -10.84
N SER A 59 12.31 0.25 -11.60
CA SER A 59 12.51 -0.52 -12.83
C SER A 59 11.34 -0.33 -13.80
N GLY A 60 10.60 -1.39 -14.13
CA GLY A 60 9.42 -1.30 -15.01
C GLY A 60 8.15 -0.73 -14.37
N ALA A 61 8.21 -0.27 -13.12
CA ALA A 61 7.05 0.23 -12.37
C ALA A 61 7.06 1.76 -12.21
N THR A 62 7.69 2.49 -13.11
CA THR A 62 7.73 3.97 -13.04
C THR A 62 6.35 4.59 -13.16
N ASP A 63 5.42 3.94 -13.84
CA ASP A 63 4.03 4.36 -13.93
C ASP A 63 3.35 4.43 -12.55
N VAL A 64 3.70 3.52 -11.64
CA VAL A 64 3.18 3.53 -10.26
C VAL A 64 3.69 4.76 -9.52
N LEU A 65 4.96 5.12 -9.68
CA LEU A 65 5.53 6.33 -9.09
C LEU A 65 4.89 7.59 -9.66
N ASP A 66 4.70 7.64 -10.97
CA ASP A 66 4.12 8.80 -11.65
C ASP A 66 2.68 9.07 -11.19
N ALA A 67 1.94 8.01 -10.88
CA ALA A 67 0.55 8.11 -10.44
C ALA A 67 0.40 8.20 -8.92
N ALA A 68 1.50 8.21 -8.15
CA ALA A 68 1.46 8.23 -6.69
C ALA A 68 0.76 9.48 -6.17
N GLN A 69 -0.10 9.30 -5.18
CA GLN A 69 -0.78 10.39 -4.49
C GLN A 69 0.01 10.80 -3.26
N HIS A 70 -0.02 12.09 -2.94
CA HIS A 70 0.71 12.66 -1.80
C HIS A 70 -0.26 13.29 -0.82
N TYR A 71 -0.07 13.01 0.46
CA TYR A 71 -0.85 13.60 1.54
C TYR A 71 0.08 14.11 2.64
N ASN A 72 -0.39 15.09 3.39
CA ASN A 72 0.38 15.67 4.49
C ASN A 72 0.18 14.92 5.82
N SER A 73 -0.88 14.13 5.92
CA SER A 73 -1.15 13.36 7.13
C SER A 73 -1.76 12.00 6.78
N LEU A 74 -1.56 11.05 7.68
CA LEU A 74 -2.15 9.71 7.54
C LEU A 74 -3.69 9.79 7.63
N THR A 75 -4.22 10.67 8.48
CA THR A 75 -5.65 10.86 8.61
C THR A 75 -6.29 11.27 7.28
N GLU A 76 -5.68 12.20 6.56
CA GLU A 76 -6.17 12.62 5.25
C GLU A 76 -6.10 11.48 4.23
N ALA A 77 -4.98 10.75 4.24
CA ALA A 77 -4.76 9.66 3.29
C ALA A 77 -5.77 8.53 3.48
N LEU A 78 -6.24 8.30 4.69
CA LEU A 78 -7.15 7.20 5.04
C LEU A 78 -8.62 7.62 5.09
N ALA A 79 -8.95 8.89 4.82
CA ALA A 79 -10.29 9.43 5.03
C ALA A 79 -11.36 8.71 4.20
N ASP A 80 -11.02 8.21 3.01
CA ASP A 80 -11.93 7.51 2.11
C ASP A 80 -11.78 5.98 2.16
N LYS A 81 -11.02 5.45 3.11
CA LYS A 81 -10.79 4.01 3.24
C LYS A 81 -11.78 3.38 4.20
N HIS A 82 -12.23 2.19 3.84
CA HIS A 82 -13.18 1.41 4.66
C HIS A 82 -12.46 0.41 5.55
N LEU A 83 -11.35 -0.17 5.07
CA LEU A 83 -10.52 -1.11 5.83
C LEU A 83 -9.07 -0.65 5.76
N VAL A 84 -8.39 -0.70 6.90
CA VAL A 84 -7.00 -0.32 7.02
C VAL A 84 -6.23 -1.43 7.74
N TYR A 85 -5.19 -1.92 7.09
CA TYR A 85 -4.25 -2.88 7.67
C TYR A 85 -2.93 -2.15 7.89
N ALA A 86 -2.48 -2.07 9.13
CA ALA A 86 -1.20 -1.45 9.46
C ALA A 86 -0.17 -2.54 9.72
N THR A 87 0.99 -2.43 9.10
CA THR A 87 2.09 -3.35 9.35
C THR A 87 2.89 -2.89 10.56
N SER A 88 3.39 -3.84 11.34
CA SER A 88 4.21 -3.56 12.50
C SER A 88 5.21 -4.68 12.71
N ALA A 89 6.46 -4.30 12.96
CA ALA A 89 7.52 -5.24 13.33
C ALA A 89 7.58 -5.47 14.84
N ARG A 90 6.76 -4.77 15.63
CA ARG A 90 6.77 -4.85 17.09
C ARG A 90 5.49 -5.50 17.61
N ALA A 91 5.65 -6.38 18.60
CA ALA A 91 4.53 -6.79 19.43
C ALA A 91 4.03 -5.56 20.19
N ARG A 92 2.74 -5.28 20.13
CA ARG A 92 2.13 -4.17 20.83
C ARG A 92 1.15 -4.68 21.87
N HIS A 93 1.12 -4.02 23.03
CA HIS A 93 0.14 -4.31 24.09
C HIS A 93 -1.21 -3.67 23.80
N ILE A 94 -1.59 -3.61 22.53
CA ILE A 94 -2.87 -3.06 22.12
C ILE A 94 -3.77 -4.21 21.71
N SER A 95 -4.96 -4.25 22.26
CA SER A 95 -5.95 -5.28 21.98
C SER A 95 -6.62 -5.05 20.61
N LEU A 96 -5.84 -5.09 19.55
CA LEU A 96 -6.33 -5.01 18.17
C LEU A 96 -6.18 -6.38 17.50
N PRO A 97 -7.07 -6.71 16.56
CA PRO A 97 -6.89 -7.91 15.76
C PRO A 97 -5.54 -7.89 15.06
N THR A 98 -4.81 -8.98 15.15
CA THR A 98 -3.50 -9.12 14.54
C THR A 98 -3.55 -10.21 13.48
N PHE A 99 -2.98 -9.89 12.30
CA PHE A 99 -2.98 -10.79 11.14
C PHE A 99 -1.55 -11.06 10.70
N THR A 100 -1.30 -12.28 10.21
CA THR A 100 -0.14 -12.53 9.35
C THR A 100 -0.46 -12.01 7.94
N ALA A 101 0.54 -11.92 7.06
CA ALA A 101 0.28 -11.55 5.67
C ALA A 101 -0.76 -12.46 5.01
N LYS A 102 -0.70 -13.76 5.29
CA LYS A 102 -1.65 -14.74 4.76
C LYS A 102 -3.06 -14.51 5.29
N THR A 103 -3.21 -14.36 6.61
CA THR A 103 -4.54 -14.18 7.22
C THR A 103 -5.12 -12.81 6.90
N ALA A 104 -4.29 -11.79 6.71
CA ALA A 104 -4.74 -10.49 6.24
C ALA A 104 -5.32 -10.59 4.82
N ALA A 105 -4.66 -11.32 3.93
CA ALA A 105 -5.16 -11.53 2.57
C ALA A 105 -6.51 -12.26 2.59
N GLU A 106 -6.67 -13.26 3.45
CA GLU A 106 -7.93 -13.98 3.61
C GLU A 106 -9.04 -13.06 4.13
N ASP A 107 -8.72 -12.22 5.12
CA ASP A 107 -9.68 -11.26 5.68
C ASP A 107 -10.12 -10.24 4.63
N ILE A 108 -9.17 -9.71 3.86
CA ILE A 108 -9.46 -8.80 2.75
C ILE A 108 -10.45 -9.43 1.78
N GLN A 109 -10.24 -10.67 1.40
CA GLN A 109 -11.12 -11.36 0.45
C GLN A 109 -12.54 -11.53 0.97
N GLN A 110 -12.73 -11.68 2.27
CA GLN A 110 -14.06 -11.81 2.88
C GLN A 110 -14.87 -10.51 2.81
N HIS A 111 -14.19 -9.37 2.70
CA HIS A 111 -14.82 -8.05 2.70
C HIS A 111 -14.91 -7.43 1.30
N VAL A 112 -14.47 -8.18 0.28
CA VAL A 112 -14.38 -7.64 -1.08
C VAL A 112 -15.74 -7.37 -1.67
N THR A 113 -16.00 -6.11 -1.92
CA THR A 113 -17.00 -5.64 -2.87
C THR A 113 -16.33 -4.56 -3.71
N ASP A 114 -16.89 -4.27 -4.88
CA ASP A 114 -16.30 -3.26 -5.78
C ASP A 114 -16.26 -1.85 -5.17
N ASP A 115 -17.03 -1.64 -4.09
CA ASP A 115 -17.17 -0.34 -3.44
C ASP A 115 -16.25 -0.13 -2.24
N ILE A 116 -15.59 -1.20 -1.74
CA ILE A 116 -14.74 -1.10 -0.56
C ILE A 116 -13.35 -0.65 -0.94
N GLN A 117 -12.90 0.43 -0.31
CA GLN A 117 -11.53 0.94 -0.45
C GLN A 117 -10.68 0.43 0.71
N ILE A 118 -9.56 -0.19 0.39
CA ILE A 118 -8.68 -0.86 1.35
C ILE A 118 -7.31 -0.18 1.32
N ALA A 119 -6.73 0.05 2.49
CA ALA A 119 -5.36 0.55 2.61
C ALA A 119 -4.50 -0.42 3.39
N ILE A 120 -3.27 -0.62 2.92
CA ILE A 120 -2.23 -1.34 3.64
C ILE A 120 -1.14 -0.31 3.93
N VAL A 121 -0.91 -0.03 5.22
CA VAL A 121 0.00 1.02 5.67
C VAL A 121 1.32 0.43 6.16
N PHE A 122 2.38 0.96 5.65
CA PHE A 122 3.76 0.61 6.05
C PHE A 122 4.47 1.78 6.71
#